data_740e35fb457d51a761dfa515a780f599
#
_entry.id   740e35fb457d51a761dfa515a780f599
#
_cell.length_a   1.000
_cell.length_b   1.000
_cell.length_c   1.000
_cell.angle_alpha   90.00
_cell.angle_beta   90.00
_cell.angle_gamma   90.00
#
_symmetry.space_group_name_H-M   'P 1'
#
loop_
_entity.id
_entity.type
_entity.pdbx_description
1 polymer ?
#
loop_
_entity_poly.entity_id
_entity_poly.type
_entity_poly.pdbx_seq_one_letter_code
_entity_poly.pdbx_strand_id
1 'polypeptide(L)'
;MTQPSPETYRAFHFDTEFDAGGTVLRPSTFQPMKRSYAPAEVEALVAQARLEGREAALAEVASVEAMALAAIGQAIADAAPSLVHAAQMHREHSAELALAAGRIIALAALDHFPAGPLQAALEALGQEIDASPRLVIRAGGLDDAVRTRLQAVATDAGFSGLIAFRDEPALPMAAFQLEWADGRADFDPAEATARMGEALRAALAAEAGHAENLSHGSAH
;
A
#
# COMPACT_ATOMS: atom_id res chain seq x y z
N MET A 1 48.76 -65.94 35.63
CA MET A 1 48.69 -65.28 36.95
C MET A 1 48.66 -63.79 36.70
N THR A 2 47.50 -63.19 36.68
CA THR A 2 47.30 -61.74 36.44
C THR A 2 47.22 -61.07 37.80
N GLN A 3 48.14 -60.19 38.11
CA GLN A 3 48.16 -59.42 39.36
C GLN A 3 47.03 -58.39 39.27
N PRO A 4 46.23 -58.18 40.33
CA PRO A 4 45.26 -57.14 40.38
C PRO A 4 45.94 -55.75 40.48
N SER A 5 45.52 -54.81 39.71
CA SER A 5 45.94 -53.39 39.75
C SER A 5 45.66 -52.81 41.15
N PRO A 6 46.56 -51.96 41.69
CA PRO A 6 46.34 -51.32 42.98
C PRO A 6 45.10 -50.36 42.85
N GLU A 7 44.12 -50.69 43.65
CA GLU A 7 42.98 -49.77 43.81
C GLU A 7 43.45 -48.44 44.38
N THR A 8 43.25 -47.37 43.64
CA THR A 8 43.57 -46.00 44.05
C THR A 8 42.59 -45.58 45.13
N TYR A 9 42.90 -45.80 46.36
CA TYR A 9 42.09 -45.29 47.48
C TYR A 9 42.18 -43.78 47.53
N ARG A 10 41.02 -43.13 47.40
CA ARG A 10 40.88 -41.67 47.58
C ARG A 10 40.76 -41.41 49.10
N ALA A 11 41.75 -40.68 49.65
CA ALA A 11 41.67 -40.26 51.04
C ALA A 11 40.34 -39.50 51.32
N PHE A 12 39.66 -39.94 52.36
CA PHE A 12 38.47 -39.24 52.86
C PHE A 12 38.93 -38.03 53.69
N HIS A 13 38.60 -36.82 53.27
CA HIS A 13 38.88 -35.61 54.02
C HIS A 13 37.67 -35.29 54.93
N PHE A 14 37.91 -35.27 56.24
CA PHE A 14 36.93 -34.83 57.22
C PHE A 14 36.83 -33.28 57.14
N ASP A 15 35.62 -32.74 57.12
CA ASP A 15 35.39 -31.30 57.06
C ASP A 15 35.74 -30.60 58.40
N THR A 16 35.86 -31.39 59.51
CA THR A 16 36.24 -30.87 60.80
C THR A 16 37.70 -31.14 61.09
N GLU A 17 38.46 -30.11 61.35
CA GLU A 17 39.87 -30.19 61.72
C GLU A 17 40.04 -30.00 63.23
N PHE A 18 40.84 -30.86 63.89
CA PHE A 18 41.16 -30.81 65.31
C PHE A 18 42.67 -30.59 65.51
N ASP A 19 43.00 -29.88 66.62
CA ASP A 19 44.44 -29.80 67.06
C ASP A 19 44.86 -31.05 67.78
N ALA A 20 46.17 -31.11 68.15
CA ALA A 20 46.73 -32.23 68.90
C ALA A 20 46.11 -32.43 70.31
N GLY A 21 45.40 -31.42 70.83
CA GLY A 21 44.70 -31.45 72.11
C GLY A 21 43.17 -31.78 71.97
N GLY A 22 42.69 -32.03 70.72
CA GLY A 22 41.28 -32.37 70.47
C GLY A 22 40.38 -31.17 70.35
N THR A 23 40.91 -29.94 70.26
CA THR A 23 40.13 -28.74 70.03
C THR A 23 39.80 -28.57 68.56
N VAL A 24 38.56 -28.20 68.20
CA VAL A 24 38.12 -27.96 66.81
C VAL A 24 38.80 -26.71 66.28
N LEU A 25 39.74 -26.86 65.32
CA LEU A 25 40.38 -25.77 64.61
C LEU A 25 39.50 -25.23 63.51
N ARG A 26 38.77 -26.13 62.84
CA ARG A 26 37.87 -25.79 61.74
C ARG A 26 36.59 -26.61 61.87
N PRO A 27 35.43 -25.97 62.10
CA PRO A 27 34.15 -26.68 62.18
C PRO A 27 33.73 -27.19 60.79
N SER A 28 33.04 -28.33 60.78
CA SER A 28 32.44 -28.87 59.56
C SER A 28 31.41 -27.89 58.99
N THR A 29 31.42 -27.73 57.67
CA THR A 29 30.39 -27.02 56.96
C THR A 29 29.19 -27.92 56.66
N PHE A 30 29.24 -29.20 57.02
CA PHE A 30 28.15 -30.15 56.84
C PHE A 30 26.95 -29.80 57.71
N GLN A 31 25.86 -29.42 57.09
CA GLN A 31 24.57 -29.31 57.74
C GLN A 31 23.75 -30.57 57.51
N PRO A 32 23.48 -31.35 58.58
CA PRO A 32 22.63 -32.55 58.41
C PRO A 32 21.25 -32.16 57.97
N MET A 33 20.74 -32.88 56.92
CA MET A 33 19.37 -32.70 56.51
C MET A 33 18.39 -32.97 57.68
N LYS A 34 17.51 -32.05 57.94
CA LYS A 34 16.49 -32.17 58.96
C LYS A 34 15.59 -33.38 58.62
N ARG A 35 15.53 -34.39 59.46
CA ARG A 35 14.81 -35.65 59.20
C ARG A 35 13.34 -35.61 59.71
N SER A 36 12.97 -34.61 60.51
CA SER A 36 11.60 -34.45 61.03
C SER A 36 11.26 -32.97 61.11
N TYR A 37 10.05 -32.65 60.73
CA TYR A 37 9.51 -31.30 60.79
C TYR A 37 8.34 -31.28 61.77
N ALA A 38 8.18 -30.21 62.51
CA ALA A 38 6.99 -30.00 63.33
C ALA A 38 5.79 -29.71 62.40
N PRO A 39 4.55 -30.05 62.76
CA PRO A 39 3.38 -29.82 61.95
C PRO A 39 3.29 -28.36 61.43
N ALA A 40 3.54 -27.37 62.26
CA ALA A 40 3.53 -25.95 61.91
C ALA A 40 4.62 -25.61 60.85
N GLU A 41 5.79 -26.26 60.86
CA GLU A 41 6.83 -26.08 59.89
C GLU A 41 6.43 -26.68 58.51
N VAL A 42 5.71 -27.82 58.56
CA VAL A 42 5.17 -28.42 57.30
C VAL A 42 4.13 -27.51 56.67
N GLU A 43 3.21 -26.98 57.51
CA GLU A 43 2.19 -26.01 57.04
C GLU A 43 2.83 -24.76 56.42
N ALA A 44 3.88 -24.20 57.05
CA ALA A 44 4.60 -23.05 56.54
C ALA A 44 5.30 -23.36 55.20
N LEU A 45 5.98 -24.50 55.07
CA LEU A 45 6.63 -24.93 53.85
C LEU A 45 5.62 -25.18 52.73
N VAL A 46 4.45 -25.77 53.03
CA VAL A 46 3.38 -25.96 52.05
C VAL A 46 2.79 -24.63 51.60
N ALA A 47 2.58 -23.70 52.52
CA ALA A 47 2.09 -22.36 52.20
C ALA A 47 3.08 -21.60 51.32
N GLN A 48 4.36 -21.67 51.65
CA GLN A 48 5.43 -21.05 50.86
C GLN A 48 5.52 -21.69 49.45
N ALA A 49 5.56 -23.00 49.35
CA ALA A 49 5.60 -23.71 48.08
C ALA A 49 4.38 -23.40 47.17
N ARG A 50 3.19 -23.21 47.78
CA ARG A 50 1.97 -22.77 47.05
C ARG A 50 2.10 -21.34 46.53
N LEU A 51 2.68 -20.42 47.29
CA LEU A 51 2.92 -19.06 46.85
C LEU A 51 3.93 -19.04 45.71
N GLU A 52 5.06 -19.68 45.90
CA GLU A 52 6.12 -19.78 44.84
C GLU A 52 5.58 -20.43 43.56
N GLY A 53 4.82 -21.54 43.70
CA GLY A 53 4.20 -22.20 42.56
C GLY A 53 3.17 -21.30 41.84
N ARG A 54 2.41 -20.52 42.60
CA ARG A 54 1.45 -19.57 42.01
C ARG A 54 2.17 -18.42 41.28
N GLU A 55 3.21 -17.88 41.87
CA GLU A 55 4.02 -16.80 41.27
C GLU A 55 4.72 -17.29 40.00
N ALA A 56 5.31 -18.53 40.04
CA ALA A 56 5.92 -19.14 38.87
C ALA A 56 4.89 -19.38 37.75
N ALA A 57 3.69 -19.87 38.07
CA ALA A 57 2.63 -20.08 37.09
C ALA A 57 2.15 -18.77 36.46
N LEU A 58 2.00 -17.70 37.27
CA LEU A 58 1.62 -16.38 36.75
C LEU A 58 2.71 -15.79 35.85
N ALA A 59 3.99 -15.95 36.23
CA ALA A 59 5.12 -15.51 35.42
C ALA A 59 5.18 -16.27 34.08
N GLU A 60 4.91 -17.58 34.10
CA GLU A 60 4.86 -18.41 32.89
C GLU A 60 3.71 -17.96 31.95
N VAL A 61 2.50 -17.74 32.50
CA VAL A 61 1.37 -17.22 31.73
C VAL A 61 1.70 -15.86 31.12
N ALA A 62 2.24 -14.93 31.90
CA ALA A 62 2.63 -13.61 31.40
C ALA A 62 3.69 -13.69 30.28
N SER A 63 4.63 -14.63 30.41
CA SER A 63 5.65 -14.86 29.39
C SER A 63 5.02 -15.42 28.09
N VAL A 64 4.11 -16.38 28.19
CA VAL A 64 3.39 -16.95 27.04
C VAL A 64 2.52 -15.89 26.36
N GLU A 65 1.81 -15.06 27.13
CA GLU A 65 1.02 -13.94 26.60
C GLU A 65 1.89 -12.94 25.87
N ALA A 66 3.03 -12.56 26.45
CA ALA A 66 3.97 -11.63 25.81
C ALA A 66 4.52 -12.18 24.49
N MET A 67 4.90 -13.47 24.46
CA MET A 67 5.35 -14.12 23.24
C MET A 67 4.25 -14.22 22.18
N ALA A 68 3.02 -14.53 22.60
CA ALA A 68 1.88 -14.57 21.68
C ALA A 68 1.56 -13.20 21.07
N LEU A 69 1.57 -12.14 21.89
CA LEU A 69 1.38 -10.77 21.42
C LEU A 69 2.50 -10.33 20.46
N ALA A 70 3.76 -10.68 20.76
CA ALA A 70 4.88 -10.39 19.89
C ALA A 70 4.76 -11.14 18.54
N ALA A 71 4.35 -12.42 18.57
CA ALA A 71 4.13 -13.21 17.36
C ALA A 71 2.99 -12.65 16.50
N ILE A 72 1.90 -12.20 17.12
CA ILE A 72 0.78 -11.54 16.42
C ILE A 72 1.26 -10.22 15.80
N GLY A 73 1.98 -9.41 16.57
CA GLY A 73 2.56 -8.15 16.08
C GLY A 73 3.46 -8.36 14.87
N GLN A 74 4.33 -9.36 14.93
CA GLN A 74 5.20 -9.73 13.81
C GLN A 74 4.40 -10.20 12.60
N ALA A 75 3.40 -11.07 12.79
CA ALA A 75 2.57 -11.56 11.69
C ALA A 75 1.79 -10.42 11.00
N ILE A 76 1.30 -9.44 11.78
CA ILE A 76 0.65 -8.23 11.23
C ILE A 76 1.66 -7.39 10.44
N ALA A 77 2.85 -7.17 11.00
CA ALA A 77 3.90 -6.39 10.35
C ALA A 77 4.34 -7.04 9.01
N ASP A 78 4.42 -8.37 8.97
CA ASP A 78 4.78 -9.12 7.76
C ASP A 78 3.64 -9.12 6.71
N ALA A 79 2.39 -9.13 7.16
CA ALA A 79 1.22 -9.13 6.28
C ALA A 79 0.86 -7.74 5.71
N ALA A 80 1.12 -6.68 6.47
CA ALA A 80 0.72 -5.32 6.09
C ALA A 80 1.27 -4.87 4.72
N PRO A 81 2.55 -5.09 4.36
CA PRO A 81 3.07 -4.73 3.03
C PRO A 81 2.34 -5.45 1.90
N SER A 82 2.00 -6.74 2.10
CA SER A 82 1.27 -7.53 1.11
C SER A 82 -0.13 -7.01 0.86
N LEU A 83 -0.83 -6.56 1.90
CA LEU A 83 -2.16 -5.94 1.79
C LEU A 83 -2.09 -4.60 1.07
N VAL A 84 -1.11 -3.77 1.38
CA VAL A 84 -0.87 -2.49 0.69
C VAL A 84 -0.60 -2.73 -0.79
N HIS A 85 0.27 -3.68 -1.11
CA HIS A 85 0.58 -4.05 -2.49
C HIS A 85 -0.65 -4.57 -3.24
N ALA A 86 -1.43 -5.47 -2.63
CA ALA A 86 -2.67 -5.98 -3.24
C ALA A 86 -3.70 -4.87 -3.48
N ALA A 87 -3.86 -3.93 -2.54
CA ALA A 87 -4.74 -2.78 -2.69
C ALA A 87 -4.29 -1.87 -3.84
N GLN A 88 -2.98 -1.62 -3.96
CA GLN A 88 -2.41 -0.83 -5.04
C GLN A 88 -2.64 -1.49 -6.40
N MET A 89 -2.32 -2.77 -6.55
CA MET A 89 -2.56 -3.54 -7.78
C MET A 89 -4.04 -3.54 -8.17
N HIS A 90 -4.94 -3.65 -7.18
CA HIS A 90 -6.38 -3.60 -7.44
C HIS A 90 -6.83 -2.25 -7.98
N ARG A 91 -6.30 -1.14 -7.43
CA ARG A 91 -6.59 0.22 -7.94
C ARG A 91 -6.09 0.40 -9.36
N GLU A 92 -4.87 -0.01 -9.67
CA GLU A 92 -4.27 0.08 -11.00
C GLU A 92 -5.09 -0.70 -12.03
N HIS A 93 -5.40 -1.96 -11.76
CA HIS A 93 -6.22 -2.79 -12.65
C HIS A 93 -7.64 -2.25 -12.83
N SER A 94 -8.24 -1.69 -11.76
CA SER A 94 -9.56 -1.08 -11.85
C SER A 94 -9.55 0.17 -12.71
N ALA A 95 -8.52 0.99 -12.60
CA ALA A 95 -8.33 2.19 -13.40
C ALA A 95 -8.09 1.85 -14.88
N GLU A 96 -7.25 0.85 -15.16
CA GLU A 96 -7.03 0.35 -16.54
C GLU A 96 -8.32 -0.19 -17.17
N LEU A 97 -9.09 -0.97 -16.41
CA LEU A 97 -10.38 -1.49 -16.86
C LEU A 97 -11.38 -0.36 -17.16
N ALA A 98 -11.44 0.64 -16.28
CA ALA A 98 -12.31 1.81 -16.48
C ALA A 98 -11.91 2.61 -17.72
N LEU A 99 -10.61 2.81 -17.94
CA LEU A 99 -10.09 3.49 -19.14
C LEU A 99 -10.40 2.69 -20.41
N ALA A 100 -10.21 1.38 -20.39
CA ALA A 100 -10.54 0.50 -21.52
C ALA A 100 -12.03 0.52 -21.85
N ALA A 101 -12.90 0.43 -20.84
CA ALA A 101 -14.36 0.53 -21.01
C ALA A 101 -14.77 1.91 -21.54
N GLY A 102 -14.22 2.97 -20.96
CA GLY A 102 -14.47 4.35 -21.44
C GLY A 102 -14.06 4.54 -22.88
N ARG A 103 -12.92 3.99 -23.31
CA ARG A 103 -12.45 4.03 -24.68
C ARG A 103 -13.42 3.33 -25.64
N ILE A 104 -13.91 2.14 -25.28
CA ILE A 104 -14.85 1.38 -26.12
C ILE A 104 -16.14 2.16 -26.28
N ILE A 105 -16.68 2.73 -25.18
CA ILE A 105 -17.90 3.54 -25.22
C ILE A 105 -17.72 4.80 -26.06
N ALA A 106 -16.58 5.50 -25.87
CA ALA A 106 -16.28 6.71 -26.61
C ALA A 106 -16.16 6.43 -28.12
N LEU A 107 -15.45 5.37 -28.51
CA LEU A 107 -15.35 5.00 -29.93
C LEU A 107 -16.69 4.65 -30.54
N ALA A 108 -17.55 3.89 -29.84
CA ALA A 108 -18.89 3.59 -30.30
C ALA A 108 -19.77 4.85 -30.44
N ALA A 109 -19.63 5.81 -29.52
CA ALA A 109 -20.32 7.09 -29.64
C ALA A 109 -19.84 7.93 -30.83
N LEU A 110 -18.52 7.94 -31.07
CA LEU A 110 -17.93 8.65 -32.21
C LEU A 110 -18.30 8.04 -33.57
N ASP A 111 -18.50 6.71 -33.63
CA ASP A 111 -19.03 6.05 -34.81
C ASP A 111 -20.44 6.53 -35.18
N HIS A 112 -21.28 6.78 -34.16
CA HIS A 112 -22.64 7.27 -34.37
C HIS A 112 -22.72 8.79 -34.56
N PHE A 113 -21.81 9.52 -33.92
CA PHE A 113 -21.80 10.98 -33.90
C PHE A 113 -20.41 11.56 -34.17
N PRO A 114 -19.84 11.36 -35.39
CA PRO A 114 -18.49 11.78 -35.70
C PRO A 114 -18.23 13.28 -35.60
N ALA A 115 -19.26 14.11 -35.86
CA ALA A 115 -19.18 15.57 -35.75
C ALA A 115 -19.41 16.08 -34.32
N GLY A 116 -19.76 15.23 -33.34
CA GLY A 116 -20.08 15.63 -31.98
C GLY A 116 -18.95 16.40 -31.26
N PRO A 117 -17.71 15.94 -31.26
CA PRO A 117 -16.61 16.67 -30.65
C PRO A 117 -16.36 18.05 -31.30
N LEU A 118 -16.49 18.15 -32.61
CA LEU A 118 -16.36 19.41 -33.34
C LEU A 118 -17.49 20.41 -32.99
N GLN A 119 -18.74 19.92 -32.86
CA GLN A 119 -19.85 20.74 -32.41
C GLN A 119 -19.61 21.28 -31.00
N ALA A 120 -19.23 20.39 -30.06
CA ALA A 120 -18.90 20.79 -28.68
C ALA A 120 -17.76 21.79 -28.60
N ALA A 121 -16.72 21.63 -29.45
CA ALA A 121 -15.61 22.58 -29.51
C ALA A 121 -16.05 23.95 -30.04
N LEU A 122 -16.92 24.00 -31.03
CA LEU A 122 -17.48 25.27 -31.56
C LEU A 122 -18.34 25.98 -30.52
N GLU A 123 -19.17 25.25 -29.77
CA GLU A 123 -19.95 25.79 -28.68
C GLU A 123 -19.07 26.37 -27.56
N ALA A 124 -18.00 25.66 -27.17
CA ALA A 124 -17.09 26.08 -26.11
C ALA A 124 -16.25 27.30 -26.53
N LEU A 125 -15.79 27.35 -27.79
CA LEU A 125 -14.91 28.40 -28.30
C LEU A 125 -15.65 29.61 -28.84
N GLY A 126 -16.98 29.53 -29.05
CA GLY A 126 -17.77 30.54 -29.74
C GLY A 126 -17.53 31.94 -29.19
N GLN A 127 -17.45 32.11 -27.88
CA GLN A 127 -17.21 33.41 -27.24
C GLN A 127 -15.76 33.88 -27.31
N GLU A 128 -14.82 32.95 -27.44
CA GLU A 128 -13.39 33.30 -27.54
C GLU A 128 -13.01 33.75 -28.96
N ILE A 129 -13.72 33.23 -29.97
CA ILE A 129 -13.44 33.48 -31.39
C ILE A 129 -14.39 34.46 -32.06
N ASP A 130 -15.34 35.07 -31.32
CA ASP A 130 -16.38 35.97 -31.86
C ASP A 130 -15.80 37.15 -32.61
N ALA A 131 -14.65 37.69 -32.15
CA ALA A 131 -13.96 38.82 -32.79
C ALA A 131 -13.13 38.41 -34.02
N SER A 132 -12.98 37.13 -34.28
CA SER A 132 -12.18 36.66 -35.43
C SER A 132 -12.93 36.79 -36.73
N PRO A 133 -12.34 37.43 -37.75
CA PRO A 133 -13.02 37.63 -39.03
C PRO A 133 -13.22 36.33 -39.82
N ARG A 134 -12.45 35.28 -39.47
CA ARG A 134 -12.45 34.00 -40.21
C ARG A 134 -12.11 32.83 -39.27
N LEU A 135 -12.89 31.77 -39.43
CA LEU A 135 -12.64 30.46 -38.83
C LEU A 135 -12.43 29.41 -39.96
N VAL A 136 -11.34 28.69 -39.90
CA VAL A 136 -11.08 27.55 -40.80
C VAL A 136 -11.32 26.26 -40.02
N ILE A 137 -12.20 25.42 -40.53
CA ILE A 137 -12.53 24.09 -39.97
C ILE A 137 -12.00 23.02 -40.92
N ARG A 138 -11.11 22.18 -40.40
CA ARG A 138 -10.59 21.01 -41.12
C ARG A 138 -11.08 19.76 -40.40
N ALA A 139 -11.78 18.90 -41.10
CA ALA A 139 -12.24 17.60 -40.59
C ALA A 139 -12.50 16.66 -41.76
N GLY A 140 -12.53 15.35 -41.50
CA GLY A 140 -12.96 14.39 -42.52
C GLY A 140 -14.48 14.26 -42.57
N GLY A 141 -15.01 13.95 -43.79
CA GLY A 141 -16.43 13.68 -43.98
C GLY A 141 -17.32 14.90 -43.88
N LEU A 142 -16.85 16.07 -44.26
CA LEU A 142 -17.59 17.32 -44.31
C LEU A 142 -18.56 17.40 -45.49
N ASP A 143 -19.65 16.66 -45.45
CA ASP A 143 -20.74 16.81 -46.42
C ASP A 143 -21.54 18.12 -46.22
N ASP A 144 -22.43 18.45 -47.16
CA ASP A 144 -23.17 19.71 -47.10
C ASP A 144 -24.14 19.77 -45.89
N ALA A 145 -24.67 18.64 -45.44
CA ALA A 145 -25.56 18.58 -44.27
C ALA A 145 -24.76 18.83 -42.97
N VAL A 146 -23.59 18.25 -42.86
CA VAL A 146 -22.67 18.48 -41.72
C VAL A 146 -22.22 19.96 -41.70
N ARG A 147 -21.78 20.51 -42.83
CA ARG A 147 -21.38 21.92 -42.96
C ARG A 147 -22.49 22.88 -42.51
N THR A 148 -23.71 22.65 -43.00
CA THR A 148 -24.87 23.48 -42.63
C THR A 148 -25.14 23.44 -41.13
N ARG A 149 -25.06 22.24 -40.52
CA ARG A 149 -25.24 22.07 -39.07
C ARG A 149 -24.13 22.78 -38.27
N LEU A 150 -22.86 22.59 -38.67
CA LEU A 150 -21.74 23.22 -38.00
C LEU A 150 -21.78 24.75 -38.09
N GLN A 151 -22.26 25.28 -39.24
CA GLN A 151 -22.43 26.72 -39.42
C GLN A 151 -23.53 27.25 -38.48
N ALA A 152 -24.65 26.53 -38.34
CA ALA A 152 -25.70 26.90 -37.40
C ALA A 152 -25.18 26.91 -35.95
N VAL A 153 -24.49 25.84 -35.51
CA VAL A 153 -23.88 25.74 -34.19
C VAL A 153 -22.92 26.90 -33.89
N ALA A 154 -22.04 27.21 -34.83
CA ALA A 154 -21.08 28.34 -34.67
C ALA A 154 -21.83 29.70 -34.55
N THR A 155 -22.89 29.88 -35.34
CA THR A 155 -23.69 31.09 -35.27
C THR A 155 -24.43 31.19 -33.92
N ASP A 156 -25.02 30.09 -33.46
CA ASP A 156 -25.74 30.03 -32.17
C ASP A 156 -24.77 30.24 -31.00
N ALA A 157 -23.52 29.84 -31.15
CA ALA A 157 -22.45 30.09 -30.18
C ALA A 157 -21.88 31.53 -30.22
N GLY A 158 -22.37 32.38 -31.11
CA GLY A 158 -22.02 33.80 -31.21
C GLY A 158 -21.01 34.15 -32.27
N PHE A 159 -20.49 33.18 -33.03
CA PHE A 159 -19.54 33.47 -34.11
C PHE A 159 -20.22 34.11 -35.29
N SER A 160 -19.76 35.31 -35.67
CA SER A 160 -20.31 36.12 -36.76
C SER A 160 -19.39 36.24 -37.99
N GLY A 161 -18.20 35.65 -37.94
CA GLY A 161 -17.23 35.70 -39.02
C GLY A 161 -17.47 34.71 -40.15
N LEU A 162 -16.54 34.69 -41.12
CA LEU A 162 -16.60 33.76 -42.26
C LEU A 162 -16.09 32.38 -41.85
N ILE A 163 -16.86 31.32 -42.05
CA ILE A 163 -16.42 29.93 -41.86
C ILE A 163 -15.94 29.34 -43.19
N ALA A 164 -14.74 28.86 -43.21
CA ALA A 164 -14.15 28.12 -44.33
C ALA A 164 -13.98 26.63 -43.97
N PHE A 165 -14.73 25.77 -44.61
CA PHE A 165 -14.61 24.32 -44.45
C PHE A 165 -13.58 23.75 -45.38
N ARG A 166 -12.72 22.90 -44.88
CA ARG A 166 -11.75 22.08 -45.63
C ARG A 166 -11.92 20.63 -45.29
N ASP A 167 -12.40 19.87 -46.26
CA ASP A 167 -12.47 18.41 -46.10
C ASP A 167 -11.04 17.82 -46.17
N GLU A 168 -10.66 17.11 -45.09
CA GLU A 168 -9.32 16.52 -44.92
C GLU A 168 -9.47 15.01 -44.65
N PRO A 169 -9.61 14.19 -45.73
CA PRO A 169 -9.84 12.76 -45.60
C PRO A 169 -8.72 11.99 -44.88
N ALA A 170 -7.54 12.62 -44.76
CA ALA A 170 -6.41 12.04 -44.05
C ALA A 170 -6.53 12.12 -42.51
N LEU A 171 -7.41 12.97 -42.00
CA LEU A 171 -7.66 13.06 -40.56
C LEU A 171 -8.43 11.81 -40.08
N PRO A 172 -8.06 11.28 -38.90
CA PRO A 172 -8.82 10.19 -38.28
C PRO A 172 -10.29 10.56 -38.09
N MET A 173 -11.15 9.57 -37.99
CA MET A 173 -12.58 9.77 -37.70
C MET A 173 -12.77 10.59 -36.43
N ALA A 174 -13.66 11.61 -36.49
CA ALA A 174 -13.94 12.58 -35.45
C ALA A 174 -12.76 13.48 -35.04
N ALA A 175 -11.59 13.36 -35.68
CA ALA A 175 -10.52 14.33 -35.52
C ALA A 175 -10.82 15.62 -36.29
N PHE A 176 -10.40 16.75 -35.75
CA PHE A 176 -10.57 18.04 -36.40
C PHE A 176 -9.47 19.03 -36.02
N GLN A 177 -9.35 20.08 -36.82
CA GLN A 177 -8.53 21.25 -36.55
C GLN A 177 -9.35 22.52 -36.78
N LEU A 178 -9.29 23.43 -35.81
CA LEU A 178 -9.86 24.78 -35.89
C LEU A 178 -8.71 25.78 -35.93
N GLU A 179 -8.80 26.76 -36.83
CA GLU A 179 -7.77 27.80 -36.98
C GLU A 179 -8.49 29.16 -37.15
N TRP A 180 -8.11 30.11 -36.33
CA TRP A 180 -8.64 31.50 -36.38
C TRP A 180 -7.47 32.48 -36.28
N ALA A 181 -7.75 33.79 -36.29
CA ALA A 181 -6.71 34.82 -36.40
C ALA A 181 -5.60 34.70 -35.36
N ASP A 182 -5.98 34.41 -34.11
CA ASP A 182 -5.08 34.47 -32.95
C ASP A 182 -4.82 33.11 -32.31
N GLY A 183 -5.34 31.99 -32.90
CA GLY A 183 -5.19 30.70 -32.29
C GLY A 183 -5.54 29.51 -33.16
N ARG A 184 -5.33 28.35 -32.58
CA ARG A 184 -5.63 27.06 -33.18
C ARG A 184 -6.07 26.07 -32.10
N ALA A 185 -7.04 25.25 -32.40
CA ALA A 185 -7.41 24.10 -31.58
C ALA A 185 -7.44 22.84 -32.47
N ASP A 186 -6.95 21.74 -31.96
CA ASP A 186 -6.98 20.47 -32.62
C ASP A 186 -7.46 19.38 -31.67
N PHE A 187 -8.11 18.39 -32.20
CA PHE A 187 -8.62 17.26 -31.48
C PHE A 187 -8.34 15.97 -32.26
N ASP A 188 -7.73 15.01 -31.60
CA ASP A 188 -7.56 13.65 -32.05
C ASP A 188 -8.04 12.71 -30.92
N PRO A 189 -9.05 11.84 -31.17
CA PRO A 189 -9.57 10.91 -30.15
C PRO A 189 -8.50 9.98 -29.56
N ALA A 190 -7.55 9.53 -30.38
CA ALA A 190 -6.49 8.64 -29.92
C ALA A 190 -5.52 9.36 -28.98
N GLU A 191 -5.14 10.60 -29.32
CA GLU A 191 -4.27 11.43 -28.49
C GLU A 191 -4.98 11.85 -27.19
N ALA A 192 -6.25 12.22 -27.26
CA ALA A 192 -7.07 12.53 -26.08
C ALA A 192 -7.13 11.33 -25.12
N THR A 193 -7.33 10.12 -25.64
CA THR A 193 -7.33 8.90 -24.85
C THR A 193 -5.96 8.62 -24.23
N ALA A 194 -4.86 8.84 -24.95
CA ALA A 194 -3.52 8.67 -24.43
C ALA A 194 -3.24 9.64 -23.27
N ARG A 195 -3.58 10.91 -23.43
CA ARG A 195 -3.45 11.94 -22.38
C ARG A 195 -4.27 11.61 -21.12
N MET A 196 -5.49 11.09 -21.30
CA MET A 196 -6.31 10.63 -20.15
C MET A 196 -5.61 9.46 -19.41
N GLY A 197 -5.04 8.52 -20.15
CA GLY A 197 -4.30 7.40 -19.56
C GLY A 197 -3.06 7.84 -18.79
N GLU A 198 -2.34 8.83 -19.29
CA GLU A 198 -1.18 9.42 -18.60
C GLU A 198 -1.59 10.18 -17.33
N ALA A 199 -2.63 10.99 -17.42
CA ALA A 199 -3.16 11.72 -16.27
C ALA A 199 -3.64 10.78 -15.15
N LEU A 200 -4.31 9.69 -15.53
CA LEU A 200 -4.77 8.66 -14.58
C LEU A 200 -3.59 7.97 -13.90
N ARG A 201 -2.56 7.58 -14.65
CA ARG A 201 -1.35 6.96 -14.08
C ARG A 201 -0.61 7.94 -13.15
N ALA A 202 -0.50 9.19 -13.52
CA ALA A 202 0.11 10.22 -12.69
C ALA A 202 -0.68 10.44 -11.38
N ALA A 203 -2.01 10.44 -11.43
CA ALA A 203 -2.85 10.56 -10.24
C ALA A 203 -2.68 9.36 -9.30
N LEU A 204 -2.67 8.14 -9.82
CA LEU A 204 -2.43 6.92 -9.02
C LEU A 204 -1.04 6.91 -8.38
N ALA A 205 -0.01 7.34 -9.09
CA ALA A 205 1.35 7.45 -8.56
C ALA A 205 1.46 8.50 -7.44
N ALA A 206 0.76 9.63 -7.58
CA ALA A 206 0.71 10.66 -6.54
C ALA A 206 0.02 10.15 -5.27
N GLU A 207 -1.07 9.38 -5.41
CA GLU A 207 -1.78 8.76 -4.28
C GLU A 207 -0.92 7.73 -3.55
N ALA A 208 -0.19 6.90 -4.28
CA ALA A 208 0.75 5.93 -3.70
C ALA A 208 1.84 6.62 -2.87
N GLY A 209 2.44 7.70 -3.37
CA GLY A 209 3.44 8.46 -2.64
C GLY A 209 2.89 9.15 -1.37
N HIS A 210 1.63 9.56 -1.34
CA HIS A 210 0.99 10.09 -0.14
C HIS A 210 0.75 9.00 0.93
N ALA A 211 0.35 7.80 0.52
CA ALA A 211 0.14 6.67 1.43
C ALA A 211 1.45 6.23 2.11
N GLU A 212 2.56 6.23 1.39
CA GLU A 212 3.89 5.92 1.94
C GLU A 212 4.33 6.95 2.99
N ASN A 213 4.12 8.23 2.73
CA ASN A 213 4.48 9.30 3.68
C ASN A 213 3.67 9.21 5.00
N LEU A 214 2.41 8.82 4.95
CA LEU A 214 1.59 8.64 6.16
C LEU A 214 2.04 7.42 6.98
N SER A 215 2.52 6.36 6.34
CA SER A 215 3.04 5.18 7.04
C SER A 215 4.36 5.44 7.76
N HIS A 216 5.21 6.33 7.24
CA HIS A 216 6.48 6.73 7.87
C HIS A 216 6.30 7.79 8.97
N GLY A 217 5.25 8.60 8.91
CA GLY A 217 4.96 9.66 9.90
C GLY A 217 4.39 9.18 11.23
N SER A 218 3.90 7.93 11.31
CA SER A 218 3.32 7.36 12.53
C SER A 218 4.32 6.59 13.41
N ALA A 219 5.60 6.60 13.07
CA ALA A 219 6.66 5.87 13.79
C ALA A 219 7.49 6.75 14.76
N HIS A 220 6.96 7.90 15.21
CA HIS A 220 7.61 8.79 16.19
C HIS A 220 6.75 8.97 17.44
#